data_8ea6fa20e53fe83a74bb2450fa0e908c
#
_entry.id   8ea6fa20e53fe83a74bb2450fa0e908c
#
_cell.length_a   1.000
_cell.length_b   1.000
_cell.length_c   1.000
_cell.angle_alpha   90.00
_cell.angle_beta   90.00
_cell.angle_gamma   90.00
#
_symmetry.space_group_name_H-M   'P 1'
#
loop_
_entity.id
_entity.type
_entity.pdbx_description
1 polymer ?
#
loop_
_entity_poly.entity_id
_entity_poly.type
_entity_poly.pdbx_seq_one_letter_code
_entity_poly.pdbx_strand_id
1 'polypeptide(L)'
;MKNRPLMLLATLLSGSALLAQDYQIPKTEWGVPDLQGVWKHATVMPFERPRDLGEKRAYTEAEAIALESAVEQKFEANNEPLDPNRPPPVVAESLPPIGNYDLFWRDDAKFTPPIGGEFRTSAITNPANGRMPDRVAGLTDQLRARRDNLPARSNGPEGRGLGERCLVAFGNLSGPVMSPVIYNSHLQFVQSPGYIAITAEMVHDTRIIKITDTRNPAGEMHRKWMGDSIGRWEGDTLVVETKYFNNWHTLRGMPVENMTVIETFRRETGNKLIYGFTVDDPSVFTAQFSGEYPLSRIDESMYEYACHEGN
;
A
#
# COMPACT_ATOMS: atom_id res chain seq x y z
N MET A 1 40.99 69.46 -7.72
CA MET A 1 40.96 68.00 -7.98
C MET A 1 40.81 67.31 -6.62
N LYS A 2 39.61 66.84 -6.27
CA LYS A 2 39.32 66.20 -4.97
C LYS A 2 38.98 64.74 -5.23
N ASN A 3 39.88 63.82 -4.85
CA ASN A 3 39.69 62.39 -4.88
C ASN A 3 38.67 61.98 -3.77
N ARG A 4 37.59 61.32 -4.15
CA ARG A 4 36.69 60.62 -3.23
C ARG A 4 37.00 59.11 -3.26
N PRO A 5 37.19 58.42 -2.12
CA PRO A 5 37.32 56.99 -2.10
C PRO A 5 35.93 56.31 -2.23
N LEU A 6 35.88 55.31 -3.09
CA LEU A 6 34.73 54.45 -3.29
C LEU A 6 34.70 53.41 -2.16
N MET A 7 33.67 53.52 -1.31
CA MET A 7 33.41 52.56 -0.21
C MET A 7 32.69 51.36 -0.82
N LEU A 8 33.34 50.19 -0.90
CA LEU A 8 32.74 48.91 -1.29
C LEU A 8 31.96 48.36 -0.08
N LEU A 9 30.62 48.36 -0.19
CA LEU A 9 29.75 47.78 0.82
C LEU A 9 29.64 46.27 0.52
N ALA A 10 30.34 45.42 1.29
CA ALA A 10 30.21 43.98 1.23
C ALA A 10 28.95 43.57 2.00
N THR A 11 27.88 43.22 1.30
CA THR A 11 26.69 42.60 1.87
C THR A 11 26.99 41.15 2.18
N LEU A 12 27.18 40.85 3.44
CA LEU A 12 27.19 39.45 3.96
C LEU A 12 25.77 38.89 3.82
N LEU A 13 25.56 38.04 2.84
CA LEU A 13 24.39 37.14 2.77
C LEU A 13 24.56 36.09 3.88
N SER A 14 23.98 36.33 5.03
CA SER A 14 23.77 35.33 6.05
C SER A 14 22.71 34.36 5.54
N GLY A 15 23.13 33.26 4.92
CA GLY A 15 22.30 32.14 4.61
C GLY A 15 21.83 31.51 5.93
N SER A 16 20.60 31.83 6.34
CA SER A 16 19.91 31.12 7.41
C SER A 16 19.69 29.69 6.94
N ALA A 17 20.55 28.77 7.38
CA ALA A 17 20.23 27.33 7.32
C ALA A 17 18.96 27.16 8.18
N LEU A 18 17.82 26.97 7.53
CA LEU A 18 16.64 26.43 8.17
C LEU A 18 17.03 25.01 8.64
N LEU A 19 17.39 24.92 9.93
CA LEU A 19 17.45 23.62 10.59
C LEU A 19 16.03 23.04 10.46
N ALA A 20 15.92 21.95 9.74
CA ALA A 20 14.70 21.15 9.73
C ALA A 20 14.38 20.85 11.20
N GLN A 21 13.28 21.40 11.70
CA GLN A 21 12.83 21.16 13.07
C GLN A 21 12.55 19.65 13.15
N ASP A 22 13.28 18.95 14.01
CA ASP A 22 13.11 17.50 14.19
C ASP A 22 11.63 17.24 14.50
N TYR A 23 10.95 16.53 13.61
CA TYR A 23 9.53 16.20 13.79
C TYR A 23 9.38 15.34 15.04
N GLN A 24 8.65 15.88 16.04
CA GLN A 24 8.32 15.14 17.24
C GLN A 24 7.05 14.33 17.00
N ILE A 25 7.16 13.00 17.09
CA ILE A 25 6.03 12.10 16.92
C ILE A 25 5.05 12.32 18.10
N PRO A 26 3.78 12.68 17.84
CA PRO A 26 2.79 12.81 18.89
C PRO A 26 2.59 11.47 19.59
N LYS A 27 2.26 11.53 20.88
CA LYS A 27 1.98 10.35 21.70
C LYS A 27 0.53 10.37 22.17
N THR A 28 -0.03 9.18 22.29
CA THR A 28 -1.32 8.96 22.94
C THR A 28 -1.24 9.31 24.42
N GLU A 29 -2.37 9.46 25.09
CA GLU A 29 -2.45 9.70 26.53
C GLU A 29 -1.82 8.60 27.39
N TRP A 30 -1.68 7.38 26.85
CA TRP A 30 -0.96 6.27 27.49
C TRP A 30 0.51 6.10 27.02
N GLY A 31 1.06 7.10 26.33
CA GLY A 31 2.50 7.27 26.13
C GLY A 31 3.12 6.57 24.93
N VAL A 32 2.36 5.86 24.10
CA VAL A 32 2.86 5.26 22.84
C VAL A 32 2.71 6.22 21.66
N PRO A 33 3.45 6.05 20.55
CA PRO A 33 3.27 6.84 19.35
C PRO A 33 1.83 6.83 18.85
N ASP A 34 1.31 8.00 18.49
CA ASP A 34 -0.04 8.16 17.97
C ASP A 34 -0.06 7.95 16.45
N LEU A 35 -0.63 6.83 16.02
CA LEU A 35 -0.86 6.49 14.61
C LEU A 35 -2.30 6.77 14.17
N GLN A 36 -3.16 7.25 15.08
CA GLN A 36 -4.59 7.43 14.81
C GLN A 36 -4.85 8.41 13.67
N GLY A 37 -5.95 8.20 12.98
CA GLY A 37 -6.41 9.01 11.87
C GLY A 37 -6.77 8.21 10.65
N VAL A 38 -7.13 8.90 9.59
CA VAL A 38 -7.39 8.32 8.28
C VAL A 38 -6.19 8.56 7.37
N TRP A 39 -5.76 7.48 6.72
CA TRP A 39 -4.57 7.44 5.89
C TRP A 39 -4.91 6.93 4.50
N LYS A 40 -4.59 7.70 3.48
CA LYS A 40 -4.75 7.31 2.08
C LYS A 40 -3.58 6.44 1.64
N HIS A 41 -3.89 5.22 1.18
CA HIS A 41 -2.92 4.29 0.63
C HIS A 41 -2.97 4.32 -0.90
N ALA A 42 -2.57 5.43 -1.49
CA ALA A 42 -2.50 5.61 -2.93
C ALA A 42 -1.10 6.09 -3.34
N THR A 43 -0.51 5.47 -4.35
CA THR A 43 0.82 5.77 -4.85
C THR A 43 0.98 5.32 -6.29
N VAL A 44 1.73 6.06 -7.08
CA VAL A 44 2.15 5.65 -8.45
C VAL A 44 3.34 4.70 -8.42
N MET A 45 3.96 4.49 -7.26
CA MET A 45 5.08 3.56 -7.09
C MET A 45 4.61 2.11 -7.29
N PRO A 46 5.19 1.37 -8.24
CA PRO A 46 4.83 -0.02 -8.46
C PRO A 46 5.30 -0.91 -7.31
N PHE A 47 4.64 -2.06 -7.12
CA PHE A 47 5.07 -3.06 -6.15
C PHE A 47 6.46 -3.60 -6.46
N GLU A 48 6.68 -4.03 -7.72
CA GLU A 48 7.97 -4.49 -8.21
C GLU A 48 8.57 -3.45 -9.17
N ARG A 49 9.90 -3.34 -9.17
CA ARG A 49 10.62 -2.48 -10.10
C ARG A 49 10.40 -2.92 -11.55
N PRO A 50 10.02 -2.01 -12.45
CA PRO A 50 9.99 -2.27 -13.88
C PRO A 50 11.34 -2.82 -14.39
N ARG A 51 11.29 -3.77 -15.32
CA ARG A 51 12.51 -4.47 -15.79
C ARG A 51 13.49 -3.55 -16.52
N ASP A 52 12.97 -2.56 -17.22
CA ASP A 52 13.73 -1.55 -17.95
C ASP A 52 14.53 -0.61 -17.06
N LEU A 53 14.16 -0.48 -15.78
CA LEU A 53 14.91 0.30 -14.81
C LEU A 53 16.11 -0.45 -14.19
N GLY A 54 16.26 -1.76 -14.43
CA GLY A 54 17.38 -2.55 -13.95
C GLY A 54 17.62 -2.38 -12.44
N GLU A 55 18.82 -1.93 -12.06
CA GLU A 55 19.22 -1.71 -10.66
C GLU A 55 18.89 -0.30 -10.13
N LYS A 56 18.21 0.53 -10.90
CA LYS A 56 17.88 1.90 -10.52
C LYS A 56 16.86 1.92 -9.37
N ARG A 57 17.35 2.14 -8.16
CA ARG A 57 16.54 2.11 -6.93
C ARG A 57 15.61 3.31 -6.77
N ALA A 58 16.07 4.49 -7.18
CA ALA A 58 15.32 5.73 -7.02
C ALA A 58 15.37 6.58 -8.29
N TYR A 59 14.32 7.34 -8.52
CA TYR A 59 14.30 8.42 -9.49
C TYR A 59 15.03 9.64 -8.95
N THR A 60 15.56 10.45 -9.82
CA THR A 60 15.90 11.85 -9.48
C THR A 60 14.61 12.64 -9.28
N GLU A 61 14.69 13.78 -8.63
CA GLU A 61 13.54 14.67 -8.46
C GLU A 61 12.91 15.08 -9.81
N ALA A 62 13.75 15.40 -10.82
CA ALA A 62 13.27 15.74 -12.15
C ALA A 62 12.52 14.58 -12.84
N GLU A 63 12.98 13.35 -12.67
CA GLU A 63 12.29 12.16 -13.20
C GLU A 63 10.99 11.89 -12.46
N ALA A 64 10.95 12.09 -11.14
CA ALA A 64 9.72 11.96 -10.34
C ALA A 64 8.67 12.97 -10.79
N ILE A 65 9.05 14.25 -10.96
CA ILE A 65 8.17 15.31 -11.47
C ILE A 65 7.65 14.96 -12.88
N ALA A 66 8.52 14.46 -13.76
CA ALA A 66 8.11 14.06 -15.11
C ALA A 66 7.13 12.89 -15.10
N LEU A 67 7.34 11.90 -14.23
CA LEU A 67 6.42 10.78 -14.05
C LEU A 67 5.05 11.24 -13.54
N GLU A 68 5.03 12.12 -12.54
CA GLU A 68 3.81 12.70 -11.99
C GLU A 68 3.03 13.49 -13.03
N SER A 69 3.74 14.33 -13.81
CA SER A 69 3.14 15.10 -14.88
C SER A 69 2.54 14.20 -15.98
N ALA A 70 3.19 13.10 -16.32
CA ALA A 70 2.67 12.13 -17.28
C ALA A 70 1.42 11.41 -16.77
N VAL A 71 1.37 11.08 -15.47
CA VAL A 71 0.19 10.50 -14.84
C VAL A 71 -0.97 11.49 -14.84
N GLU A 72 -0.72 12.76 -14.52
CA GLU A 72 -1.74 13.80 -14.54
C GLU A 72 -2.31 14.05 -15.93
N GLN A 73 -1.45 14.19 -16.94
CA GLN A 73 -1.86 14.35 -18.34
C GLN A 73 -2.73 13.17 -18.81
N LYS A 74 -2.34 11.95 -18.45
CA LYS A 74 -3.15 10.76 -18.77
C LYS A 74 -4.50 10.79 -18.06
N PHE A 75 -4.54 11.25 -16.82
CA PHE A 75 -5.78 11.41 -16.07
C PHE A 75 -6.70 12.43 -16.74
N GLU A 76 -6.18 13.60 -17.11
CA GLU A 76 -6.92 14.64 -17.82
C GLU A 76 -7.46 14.14 -19.16
N ALA A 77 -6.62 13.50 -19.98
CA ALA A 77 -7.02 12.95 -21.27
C ALA A 77 -8.12 11.88 -21.14
N ASN A 78 -8.06 11.04 -20.11
CA ASN A 78 -9.10 10.03 -19.85
C ASN A 78 -10.39 10.63 -19.28
N ASN A 79 -10.35 11.86 -18.78
CA ASN A 79 -11.50 12.56 -18.23
C ASN A 79 -12.20 13.48 -19.25
N GLU A 80 -11.68 13.55 -20.48
CA GLU A 80 -12.33 14.30 -21.55
C GLU A 80 -13.71 13.71 -21.89
N PRO A 81 -14.73 14.54 -22.17
CA PRO A 81 -16.02 14.05 -22.58
C PRO A 81 -15.91 13.18 -23.82
N LEU A 82 -16.58 12.03 -23.80
CA LEU A 82 -16.61 11.13 -24.94
C LEU A 82 -17.35 11.79 -26.12
N ASP A 83 -16.81 11.64 -27.35
CA ASP A 83 -17.51 12.09 -28.54
C ASP A 83 -18.90 11.43 -28.61
N PRO A 84 -19.99 12.23 -28.60
CA PRO A 84 -21.36 11.70 -28.68
C PRO A 84 -21.66 10.99 -30.00
N ASN A 85 -20.85 11.24 -31.05
CA ASN A 85 -20.99 10.63 -32.37
C ASN A 85 -20.03 9.47 -32.60
N ARG A 86 -19.29 9.03 -31.56
CA ARG A 86 -18.37 7.89 -31.70
C ARG A 86 -19.14 6.63 -32.12
N PRO A 87 -18.56 5.79 -32.99
CA PRO A 87 -19.17 4.50 -33.30
C PRO A 87 -19.27 3.63 -32.04
N PRO A 88 -20.25 2.74 -31.96
CA PRO A 88 -20.33 1.79 -30.86
C PRO A 88 -19.05 0.95 -30.81
N PRO A 89 -18.56 0.59 -29.60
CA PRO A 89 -17.35 -0.23 -29.48
C PRO A 89 -17.53 -1.56 -30.21
N VAL A 90 -16.53 -1.94 -30.98
CA VAL A 90 -16.50 -3.23 -31.67
C VAL A 90 -16.32 -4.33 -30.64
N VAL A 91 -17.23 -5.30 -30.59
CA VAL A 91 -17.25 -6.38 -29.58
C VAL A 91 -15.94 -7.20 -29.51
N ALA A 92 -15.08 -7.12 -30.53
CA ALA A 92 -13.81 -7.80 -30.59
C ALA A 92 -12.62 -7.01 -29.98
N GLU A 93 -12.80 -5.73 -29.72
CA GLU A 93 -11.78 -4.94 -29.03
C GLU A 93 -11.95 -5.16 -27.53
N SER A 94 -10.87 -5.56 -26.88
CA SER A 94 -10.87 -5.71 -25.43
C SER A 94 -11.38 -4.43 -24.79
N LEU A 95 -12.47 -4.53 -24.05
CA LEU A 95 -12.90 -3.45 -23.17
C LEU A 95 -11.69 -3.02 -22.32
N PRO A 96 -11.49 -1.72 -22.07
CA PRO A 96 -10.43 -1.29 -21.17
C PRO A 96 -10.55 -2.09 -19.87
N PRO A 97 -9.44 -2.51 -19.28
CA PRO A 97 -9.41 -3.46 -18.13
C PRO A 97 -10.25 -3.03 -16.95
N ILE A 98 -10.59 -1.76 -16.88
CA ILE A 98 -11.48 -1.18 -15.88
C ILE A 98 -12.46 -0.35 -16.69
N GLY A 99 -13.67 -0.88 -16.91
CA GLY A 99 -14.69 -0.24 -17.74
C GLY A 99 -14.90 1.24 -17.42
N ASN A 100 -15.90 1.85 -17.93
CA ASN A 100 -16.28 3.27 -17.80
C ASN A 100 -16.46 3.75 -16.34
N TYR A 101 -15.51 3.45 -15.47
CA TYR A 101 -15.50 4.06 -14.14
C TYR A 101 -15.26 5.55 -14.30
N ASP A 102 -16.18 6.35 -13.80
CA ASP A 102 -15.98 7.77 -13.64
C ASP A 102 -14.71 8.00 -12.80
N LEU A 103 -13.75 8.72 -13.36
CA LEU A 103 -12.46 8.99 -12.71
C LEU A 103 -12.62 9.76 -11.38
N PHE A 104 -13.76 10.41 -11.20
CA PHE A 104 -14.11 11.06 -9.94
C PHE A 104 -14.09 10.11 -8.73
N TRP A 105 -14.48 8.85 -8.93
CA TRP A 105 -14.51 7.82 -7.87
C TRP A 105 -13.20 7.08 -7.68
N ARG A 106 -12.18 7.42 -8.46
CA ARG A 106 -10.88 6.75 -8.38
C ARG A 106 -9.94 7.52 -7.46
N ASP A 107 -9.29 6.79 -6.58
CA ASP A 107 -8.21 7.27 -5.71
C ASP A 107 -6.85 7.23 -6.40
N ASP A 108 -6.82 7.36 -7.72
CA ASP A 108 -5.56 7.31 -8.47
C ASP A 108 -4.55 8.29 -7.86
N ALA A 109 -3.44 7.75 -7.44
CA ALA A 109 -2.34 8.57 -6.98
C ALA A 109 -1.76 9.34 -8.16
N LYS A 110 -1.58 10.63 -7.99
CA LYS A 110 -0.88 11.49 -8.96
C LYS A 110 0.61 11.57 -8.65
N PHE A 111 1.01 11.25 -7.44
CA PHE A 111 2.40 11.32 -6.99
C PHE A 111 2.73 10.23 -5.97
N THR A 112 4.02 10.03 -5.71
CA THR A 112 4.52 9.20 -4.63
C THR A 112 5.36 10.05 -3.69
N PRO A 113 4.95 10.25 -2.43
CA PRO A 113 5.79 10.93 -1.45
C PRO A 113 7.14 10.19 -1.31
N PRO A 114 8.26 10.91 -1.26
CA PRO A 114 9.55 10.26 -1.04
C PRO A 114 9.59 9.59 0.34
N ILE A 115 10.28 8.47 0.44
CA ILE A 115 10.53 7.74 1.69
C ILE A 115 12.00 7.95 2.07
N GLY A 116 12.27 8.59 3.20
CA GLY A 116 13.65 8.95 3.59
C GLY A 116 14.35 9.83 2.56
N GLY A 117 13.62 10.68 1.85
CA GLY A 117 14.13 11.54 0.78
C GLY A 117 14.31 10.87 -0.59
N GLU A 118 14.01 9.57 -0.74
CA GLU A 118 14.15 8.82 -2.00
C GLU A 118 12.81 8.69 -2.73
N PHE A 119 12.74 9.06 -4.01
CA PHE A 119 11.64 8.74 -4.93
C PHE A 119 11.83 7.32 -5.47
N ARG A 120 11.35 6.32 -4.77
CA ARG A 120 11.64 4.91 -5.06
C ARG A 120 10.96 4.41 -6.34
N THR A 121 11.66 3.53 -7.05
CA THR A 121 11.18 2.89 -8.29
C THR A 121 10.33 1.65 -8.05
N SER A 122 10.25 1.18 -6.79
CA SER A 122 9.41 0.06 -6.37
C SER A 122 9.16 0.08 -4.87
N ALA A 123 8.06 -0.52 -4.44
CA ALA A 123 7.81 -0.78 -3.03
C ALA A 123 8.81 -1.79 -2.46
N ILE A 124 9.16 -2.83 -3.21
CA ILE A 124 10.15 -3.83 -2.78
C ILE A 124 11.53 -3.18 -2.66
N THR A 125 12.14 -3.35 -1.48
CA THR A 125 13.44 -2.83 -1.11
C THR A 125 14.48 -3.93 -0.92
N ASN A 126 14.04 -5.14 -0.61
CA ASN A 126 14.84 -6.34 -0.52
C ASN A 126 14.07 -7.51 -1.16
N PRO A 127 14.64 -8.19 -2.15
CA PRO A 127 16.00 -8.05 -2.72
C PRO A 127 16.26 -6.67 -3.38
N ALA A 128 17.53 -6.30 -3.50
CA ALA A 128 17.97 -5.00 -3.99
C ALA A 128 17.54 -4.69 -5.44
N ASN A 129 17.26 -5.74 -6.24
CA ASN A 129 16.70 -5.59 -7.58
C ASN A 129 15.24 -5.07 -7.59
N GLY A 130 14.62 -4.90 -6.40
CA GLY A 130 13.28 -4.37 -6.27
C GLY A 130 12.16 -5.31 -6.77
N ARG A 131 12.39 -6.61 -6.78
CA ARG A 131 11.46 -7.63 -7.31
C ARG A 131 11.25 -8.74 -6.31
N MET A 132 10.08 -9.40 -6.38
CA MET A 132 9.86 -10.61 -5.57
C MET A 132 10.88 -11.69 -5.94
N PRO A 133 11.30 -12.51 -4.97
CA PRO A 133 12.09 -13.70 -5.24
C PRO A 133 11.36 -14.67 -6.17
N ASP A 134 12.14 -15.56 -6.77
CA ASP A 134 11.56 -16.64 -7.59
C ASP A 134 10.66 -17.55 -6.75
N ARG A 135 9.69 -18.14 -7.42
CA ARG A 135 8.80 -19.13 -6.82
C ARG A 135 9.53 -20.45 -6.66
N VAL A 136 9.17 -21.21 -5.62
CA VAL A 136 9.70 -22.57 -5.45
C VAL A 136 9.31 -23.47 -6.62
N ALA A 137 10.15 -24.45 -6.93
CA ALA A 137 9.92 -25.39 -8.01
C ALA A 137 8.59 -26.16 -7.81
N GLY A 138 7.83 -26.36 -8.89
CA GLY A 138 6.56 -27.08 -8.87
C GLY A 138 5.34 -26.27 -8.40
N LEU A 139 5.52 -25.06 -7.83
CA LEU A 139 4.40 -24.25 -7.37
C LEU A 139 3.40 -23.92 -8.48
N THR A 140 3.87 -23.64 -9.69
CA THR A 140 3.00 -23.31 -10.82
C THR A 140 2.01 -24.44 -11.13
N ASP A 141 2.46 -25.70 -11.05
CA ASP A 141 1.60 -26.85 -11.30
C ASP A 141 0.60 -27.07 -10.16
N GLN A 142 1.02 -26.83 -8.91
CA GLN A 142 0.12 -26.84 -7.75
C GLN A 142 -0.97 -25.77 -7.87
N LEU A 143 -0.62 -24.54 -8.27
CA LEU A 143 -1.57 -23.47 -8.48
C LEU A 143 -2.56 -23.78 -9.62
N ARG A 144 -2.07 -24.39 -10.69
CA ARG A 144 -2.93 -24.85 -11.79
C ARG A 144 -3.92 -25.91 -11.29
N ALA A 145 -3.43 -26.95 -10.62
CA ALA A 145 -4.28 -28.01 -10.06
C ALA A 145 -5.31 -27.44 -9.06
N ARG A 146 -4.91 -26.50 -8.21
CA ARG A 146 -5.83 -25.82 -7.29
C ARG A 146 -6.94 -25.09 -8.06
N ARG A 147 -6.57 -24.28 -9.06
CA ARG A 147 -7.53 -23.54 -9.90
C ARG A 147 -8.50 -24.47 -10.61
N ASP A 148 -8.00 -25.57 -11.18
CA ASP A 148 -8.79 -26.53 -11.97
C ASP A 148 -9.78 -27.31 -11.08
N ASN A 149 -9.53 -27.36 -9.76
CA ASN A 149 -10.42 -27.94 -8.75
C ASN A 149 -11.41 -26.92 -8.12
N LEU A 150 -11.31 -25.63 -8.45
CA LEU A 150 -12.29 -24.65 -7.96
C LEU A 150 -13.65 -24.89 -8.64
N PRO A 151 -14.77 -24.71 -7.92
CA PRO A 151 -16.09 -24.70 -8.53
C PRO A 151 -16.16 -23.65 -9.65
N ALA A 152 -16.92 -23.94 -10.70
CA ALA A 152 -17.18 -22.94 -11.72
C ALA A 152 -17.88 -21.73 -11.09
N ARG A 153 -17.54 -20.52 -11.57
CA ARG A 153 -18.03 -19.25 -11.04
C ARG A 153 -19.57 -19.16 -10.99
N SER A 154 -20.25 -19.91 -11.87
CA SER A 154 -21.71 -19.98 -11.94
C SER A 154 -22.33 -20.97 -10.94
N ASN A 155 -21.56 -21.84 -10.29
CA ASN A 155 -22.08 -22.95 -9.49
C ASN A 155 -22.43 -22.54 -8.04
N GLY A 156 -21.95 -21.35 -7.59
CA GLY A 156 -22.20 -20.89 -6.23
C GLY A 156 -21.17 -19.86 -5.78
N PRO A 157 -21.29 -19.37 -4.55
CA PRO A 157 -20.38 -18.37 -4.01
C PRO A 157 -18.93 -18.87 -3.90
N GLU A 158 -18.71 -20.17 -3.73
CA GLU A 158 -17.36 -20.76 -3.59
C GLU A 158 -16.52 -20.60 -4.87
N GLY A 159 -17.16 -20.48 -6.03
CA GLY A 159 -16.50 -20.21 -7.32
C GLY A 159 -16.17 -18.74 -7.55
N ARG A 160 -16.60 -17.84 -6.66
CA ARG A 160 -16.38 -16.40 -6.79
C ARG A 160 -15.19 -15.93 -5.96
N GLY A 161 -14.59 -14.80 -6.38
CA GLY A 161 -13.51 -14.15 -5.65
C GLY A 161 -13.94 -13.63 -4.28
N LEU A 162 -13.00 -13.53 -3.35
CA LEU A 162 -13.29 -13.09 -1.97
C LEU A 162 -13.86 -11.66 -1.91
N GLY A 163 -13.43 -10.77 -2.79
CA GLY A 163 -13.96 -9.41 -2.88
C GLY A 163 -15.42 -9.38 -3.36
N GLU A 164 -15.79 -10.24 -4.34
CA GLU A 164 -17.19 -10.36 -4.79
C GLU A 164 -18.12 -10.94 -3.71
N ARG A 165 -17.53 -11.66 -2.75
CA ARG A 165 -18.22 -12.22 -1.58
C ARG A 165 -18.16 -11.32 -0.36
N CYS A 166 -17.66 -10.11 -0.50
CA CYS A 166 -17.48 -9.15 0.59
C CYS A 166 -16.71 -9.70 1.80
N LEU A 167 -15.78 -10.62 1.58
CA LEU A 167 -14.99 -11.27 2.64
C LEU A 167 -13.65 -10.60 2.88
N VAL A 168 -13.03 -10.05 1.83
CA VAL A 168 -11.73 -9.34 1.89
C VAL A 168 -11.72 -8.26 0.79
N ALA A 169 -11.18 -7.10 1.08
CA ALA A 169 -11.02 -6.03 0.12
C ALA A 169 -10.23 -6.48 -1.13
N PHE A 170 -10.64 -5.98 -2.30
CA PHE A 170 -9.89 -6.23 -3.54
C PHE A 170 -8.46 -5.72 -3.41
N GLY A 171 -7.52 -6.38 -4.08
CA GLY A 171 -6.13 -5.93 -4.17
C GLY A 171 -5.34 -6.01 -2.86
N ASN A 172 -5.84 -6.66 -1.82
CA ASN A 172 -5.20 -6.80 -0.50
C ASN A 172 -5.07 -5.46 0.27
N LEU A 173 -6.02 -4.53 0.14
CA LEU A 173 -5.96 -3.27 0.90
C LEU A 173 -5.96 -3.50 2.41
N SER A 174 -6.82 -4.38 2.92
CA SER A 174 -7.04 -4.59 4.36
C SER A 174 -6.11 -5.61 5.00
N GLY A 175 -5.62 -6.56 4.22
CA GLY A 175 -4.80 -7.66 4.74
C GLY A 175 -3.31 -7.45 4.59
N PRO A 176 -2.46 -8.11 5.40
CA PRO A 176 -1.02 -8.13 5.13
C PRO A 176 -0.71 -8.97 3.86
N VAL A 177 0.05 -8.48 2.89
CA VAL A 177 0.64 -7.14 2.78
C VAL A 177 -0.43 -6.18 2.27
N MET A 178 -0.63 -5.05 2.97
CA MET A 178 -1.53 -4.01 2.49
C MET A 178 -0.96 -3.41 1.21
N SER A 179 -1.78 -3.33 0.18
CA SER A 179 -1.38 -2.80 -1.13
C SER A 179 -2.33 -1.69 -1.57
N PRO A 180 -1.84 -0.66 -2.27
CA PRO A 180 -2.70 0.40 -2.78
C PRO A 180 -3.69 -0.16 -3.80
N VAL A 181 -4.90 0.40 -3.80
CA VAL A 181 -5.99 0.09 -4.74
C VAL A 181 -6.44 1.36 -5.43
N ILE A 182 -7.23 1.22 -6.50
CA ILE A 182 -7.61 2.34 -7.36
C ILE A 182 -8.80 3.17 -6.85
N TYR A 183 -9.54 2.70 -5.84
CA TYR A 183 -10.66 3.39 -5.20
C TYR A 183 -10.86 2.88 -3.79
N ASN A 184 -11.46 3.70 -2.93
CA ASN A 184 -11.69 3.40 -1.50
C ASN A 184 -10.41 2.91 -0.80
N SER A 185 -9.27 3.58 -1.09
CA SER A 185 -7.95 3.18 -0.60
C SER A 185 -7.59 3.82 0.75
N HIS A 186 -8.58 4.14 1.56
CA HIS A 186 -8.40 4.74 2.86
C HIS A 186 -8.33 3.69 3.96
N LEU A 187 -7.47 3.94 4.94
CA LEU A 187 -7.26 3.11 6.12
C LEU A 187 -7.45 3.96 7.36
N GLN A 188 -8.37 3.60 8.23
CA GLN A 188 -8.54 4.24 9.53
C GLN A 188 -7.79 3.45 10.59
N PHE A 189 -6.93 4.15 11.33
CA PHE A 189 -6.24 3.62 12.49
C PHE A 189 -6.90 4.13 13.76
N VAL A 190 -7.30 3.22 14.63
CA VAL A 190 -7.84 3.50 15.95
C VAL A 190 -6.99 2.78 16.99
N GLN A 191 -6.55 3.49 18.01
CA GLN A 191 -5.75 2.93 19.09
C GLN A 191 -6.52 2.97 20.43
N SER A 192 -6.32 1.93 21.20
CA SER A 192 -6.72 1.86 22.62
C SER A 192 -5.62 1.16 23.42
N PRO A 193 -5.60 1.25 24.75
CA PRO A 193 -4.66 0.48 25.55
C PRO A 193 -4.72 -1.01 25.20
N GLY A 194 -3.61 -1.56 24.69
CA GLY A 194 -3.48 -2.98 24.36
C GLY A 194 -4.02 -3.41 22.98
N TYR A 195 -4.63 -2.51 22.18
CA TYR A 195 -5.16 -2.88 20.87
C TYR A 195 -5.00 -1.76 19.85
N ILE A 196 -4.85 -2.16 18.60
CA ILE A 196 -4.94 -1.27 17.44
C ILE A 196 -5.91 -1.91 16.44
N ALA A 197 -6.86 -1.13 15.94
CA ALA A 197 -7.75 -1.50 14.86
C ALA A 197 -7.32 -0.76 13.59
N ILE A 198 -7.18 -1.49 12.47
CA ILE A 198 -6.98 -0.93 11.14
C ILE A 198 -8.20 -1.31 10.31
N THR A 199 -9.02 -0.32 9.96
CA THR A 199 -10.21 -0.49 9.15
C THR A 199 -9.93 -0.02 7.73
N ALA A 200 -10.11 -0.88 6.74
CA ALA A 200 -10.09 -0.51 5.35
C ALA A 200 -11.46 0.01 4.92
N GLU A 201 -11.50 1.10 4.16
CA GLU A 201 -12.74 1.63 3.60
C GLU A 201 -13.39 0.62 2.66
N MET A 202 -12.60 0.04 1.73
CA MET A 202 -13.08 -1.00 0.82
C MET A 202 -13.49 -2.25 1.61
N VAL A 203 -14.75 -2.67 1.44
CA VAL A 203 -15.36 -3.85 2.10
C VAL A 203 -15.47 -3.70 3.62
N HIS A 204 -15.13 -2.52 4.19
CA HIS A 204 -15.17 -2.23 5.64
C HIS A 204 -14.46 -3.26 6.54
N ASP A 205 -13.48 -3.97 5.99
CA ASP A 205 -12.68 -4.94 6.76
C ASP A 205 -11.93 -4.27 7.91
N THR A 206 -12.01 -4.86 9.08
CA THR A 206 -11.29 -4.37 10.27
C THR A 206 -10.37 -5.43 10.82
N ARG A 207 -9.08 -5.15 10.84
CA ARG A 207 -8.06 -5.98 11.44
C ARG A 207 -7.75 -5.50 12.85
N ILE A 208 -7.91 -6.38 13.83
CA ILE A 208 -7.57 -6.10 15.24
C ILE A 208 -6.19 -6.66 15.53
N ILE A 209 -5.29 -5.81 15.97
CA ILE A 209 -3.93 -6.13 16.38
C ILE A 209 -3.88 -6.05 17.92
N LYS A 210 -3.63 -7.16 18.58
CA LYS A 210 -3.41 -7.18 20.02
C LYS A 210 -1.95 -6.81 20.32
N ILE A 211 -1.76 -5.85 21.22
CA ILE A 211 -0.40 -5.46 21.66
C ILE A 211 0.03 -6.44 22.76
N THR A 212 0.86 -7.41 22.40
CA THR A 212 1.33 -8.50 23.27
C THR A 212 2.50 -9.25 22.64
N ASP A 213 3.36 -9.81 23.46
CA ASP A 213 4.45 -10.69 23.01
C ASP A 213 4.01 -12.16 22.90
N THR A 214 2.78 -12.48 23.34
CA THR A 214 2.30 -13.85 23.39
C THR A 214 1.15 -14.06 22.41
N ARG A 215 1.35 -14.95 21.44
CA ARG A 215 0.33 -15.39 20.50
C ARG A 215 -0.53 -16.48 21.12
N ASN A 216 -1.84 -16.44 20.86
CA ASN A 216 -2.74 -17.51 21.23
C ASN A 216 -2.45 -18.77 20.38
N PRO A 217 -2.06 -19.92 20.97
CA PRO A 217 -1.79 -21.14 20.23
C PRO A 217 -3.01 -21.65 19.43
N ALA A 218 -4.23 -21.36 19.86
CA ALA A 218 -5.45 -21.73 19.14
C ALA A 218 -5.63 -20.98 17.81
N GLY A 219 -4.83 -19.94 17.54
CA GLY A 219 -4.86 -19.20 16.28
C GLY A 219 -4.62 -20.08 15.04
N GLU A 220 -3.82 -21.13 15.18
CA GLU A 220 -3.56 -22.08 14.08
C GLU A 220 -4.82 -22.87 13.68
N MET A 221 -5.68 -23.21 14.63
CA MET A 221 -6.96 -23.89 14.39
C MET A 221 -8.05 -22.93 13.87
N HIS A 222 -7.89 -21.64 14.12
CA HIS A 222 -8.86 -20.60 13.77
C HIS A 222 -8.26 -19.60 12.77
N ARG A 223 -7.95 -20.10 11.57
CA ARG A 223 -7.36 -19.27 10.50
C ARG A 223 -8.35 -18.20 10.04
N LYS A 224 -7.90 -16.94 10.04
CA LYS A 224 -8.71 -15.79 9.66
C LYS A 224 -8.34 -15.30 8.26
N TRP A 225 -9.24 -14.58 7.61
CA TRP A 225 -9.00 -14.02 6.27
C TRP A 225 -7.74 -13.12 6.23
N MET A 226 -7.59 -12.24 7.21
CA MET A 226 -6.43 -11.35 7.33
C MET A 226 -5.36 -11.88 8.31
N GLY A 227 -5.39 -13.17 8.63
CA GLY A 227 -4.49 -13.79 9.59
C GLY A 227 -4.77 -13.37 11.04
N ASP A 228 -3.91 -13.83 11.94
CA ASP A 228 -3.92 -13.49 13.36
C ASP A 228 -2.71 -12.59 13.66
N SER A 229 -2.97 -11.33 14.05
CA SER A 229 -1.99 -10.29 14.23
C SER A 229 -1.72 -10.01 15.71
N ILE A 230 -0.44 -10.00 16.09
CA ILE A 230 0.03 -9.45 17.36
C ILE A 230 1.05 -8.34 17.09
N GLY A 231 1.07 -7.34 17.95
CA GLY A 231 1.94 -6.18 17.80
C GLY A 231 2.73 -5.88 19.08
N ARG A 232 3.86 -5.20 18.89
CA ARG A 232 4.67 -4.62 19.96
C ARG A 232 5.25 -3.29 19.50
N TRP A 233 5.59 -2.45 20.45
CA TRP A 233 6.28 -1.20 20.16
C TRP A 233 7.80 -1.39 20.28
N GLU A 234 8.53 -0.96 19.26
CA GLU A 234 10.00 -0.86 19.24
C GLU A 234 10.37 0.62 19.05
N GLY A 235 10.57 1.33 20.15
CA GLY A 235 10.73 2.78 20.13
C GLY A 235 9.47 3.46 19.55
N ASP A 236 9.64 4.20 18.47
CA ASP A 236 8.55 4.91 17.79
C ASP A 236 7.93 4.11 16.64
N THR A 237 8.22 2.83 16.53
CA THR A 237 7.70 1.95 15.49
C THR A 237 6.80 0.87 16.08
N LEU A 238 5.60 0.74 15.55
CA LEU A 238 4.76 -0.43 15.78
C LEU A 238 5.26 -1.56 14.88
N VAL A 239 5.61 -2.69 15.48
CA VAL A 239 5.97 -3.93 14.77
C VAL A 239 4.85 -4.94 14.96
N VAL A 240 4.35 -5.50 13.87
CA VAL A 240 3.23 -6.45 13.87
C VAL A 240 3.67 -7.75 13.20
N GLU A 241 3.44 -8.88 13.87
CA GLU A 241 3.60 -10.21 13.28
C GLU A 241 2.22 -10.78 12.98
N THR A 242 2.00 -11.20 11.73
CA THR A 242 0.75 -11.85 11.30
C THR A 242 1.03 -13.23 10.74
N LYS A 243 0.26 -14.22 11.23
CA LYS A 243 0.28 -15.63 10.82
C LYS A 243 -1.13 -16.19 10.71
N TYR A 244 -1.26 -17.47 10.39
CA TYR A 244 -2.53 -18.22 10.39
C TYR A 244 -3.60 -17.64 9.48
N PHE A 245 -3.19 -17.32 8.25
CA PHE A 245 -4.12 -16.88 7.21
C PHE A 245 -5.04 -18.05 6.78
N ASN A 246 -6.26 -17.69 6.41
CA ASN A 246 -7.16 -18.64 5.79
C ASN A 246 -6.58 -19.16 4.46
N ASN A 247 -6.70 -20.46 4.22
CA ASN A 247 -6.14 -21.12 3.04
C ASN A 247 -6.79 -20.71 1.70
N TRP A 248 -7.92 -20.01 1.73
CA TRP A 248 -8.56 -19.45 0.54
C TRP A 248 -8.06 -18.04 0.18
N HIS A 249 -7.41 -17.38 1.14
CA HIS A 249 -6.81 -16.07 0.88
C HIS A 249 -5.55 -16.19 0.00
N THR A 250 -5.21 -15.12 -0.71
CA THR A 250 -4.02 -15.08 -1.56
C THR A 250 -3.34 -13.72 -1.47
N LEU A 251 -2.02 -13.72 -1.55
CA LEU A 251 -1.23 -12.52 -1.80
C LEU A 251 -0.80 -12.50 -3.25
N ARG A 252 -1.34 -11.58 -4.06
CA ARG A 252 -1.04 -11.49 -5.50
C ARG A 252 -1.21 -12.81 -6.25
N GLY A 253 -2.25 -13.57 -5.88
CA GLY A 253 -2.55 -14.87 -6.46
C GLY A 253 -1.75 -16.04 -5.89
N MET A 254 -0.83 -15.80 -4.95
CA MET A 254 -0.08 -16.86 -4.26
C MET A 254 -0.79 -17.27 -2.97
N PRO A 255 -0.79 -18.57 -2.60
CA PRO A 255 -1.34 -19.05 -1.34
C PRO A 255 -0.61 -18.41 -0.15
N VAL A 256 -1.28 -18.26 0.96
CA VAL A 256 -0.76 -17.57 2.16
C VAL A 256 -0.85 -18.40 3.43
N GLU A 257 -1.23 -19.65 3.33
CA GLU A 257 -1.49 -20.49 4.50
C GLU A 257 -0.28 -20.71 5.41
N ASN A 258 0.93 -20.66 4.87
CA ASN A 258 2.19 -20.81 5.61
C ASN A 258 2.93 -19.47 5.75
N MET A 259 2.35 -18.39 5.24
CA MET A 259 2.96 -17.08 5.22
C MET A 259 3.06 -16.48 6.63
N THR A 260 4.22 -15.93 6.91
CA THR A 260 4.43 -14.99 8.02
C THR A 260 4.69 -13.63 7.43
N VAL A 261 4.00 -12.60 7.94
CA VAL A 261 4.28 -11.21 7.59
C VAL A 261 4.68 -10.46 8.83
N ILE A 262 5.82 -9.78 8.76
CA ILE A 262 6.24 -8.76 9.73
C ILE A 262 5.96 -7.41 9.11
N GLU A 263 5.16 -6.59 9.79
CA GLU A 263 4.83 -5.26 9.34
C GLU A 263 5.38 -4.21 10.30
N THR A 264 5.70 -3.05 9.78
CA THR A 264 6.14 -1.90 10.56
C THR A 264 5.32 -0.66 10.21
N PHE A 265 4.96 0.11 11.22
CA PHE A 265 4.25 1.37 11.06
C PHE A 265 4.99 2.44 11.84
N ARG A 266 5.46 3.48 11.16
CA ARG A 266 6.14 4.61 11.79
C ARG A 266 5.75 5.92 11.15
N ARG A 267 5.53 6.96 11.95
CA ARG A 267 5.31 8.31 11.41
C ARG A 267 6.65 8.90 10.99
N GLU A 268 6.72 9.37 9.76
CA GLU A 268 7.89 10.11 9.26
C GLU A 268 7.67 11.61 9.40
N THR A 269 6.42 12.06 9.24
CA THR A 269 5.99 13.45 9.46
C THR A 269 4.57 13.47 10.03
N GLY A 270 4.02 14.66 10.30
CA GLY A 270 2.62 14.84 10.67
C GLY A 270 1.63 14.23 9.69
N ASN A 271 1.96 14.29 8.40
CA ASN A 271 1.09 13.88 7.31
C ASN A 271 1.57 12.64 6.57
N LYS A 272 2.62 11.96 7.07
CA LYS A 272 3.17 10.76 6.42
C LYS A 272 3.46 9.65 7.42
N LEU A 273 2.87 8.50 7.14
CA LEU A 273 3.13 7.22 7.81
C LEU A 273 3.87 6.31 6.82
N ILE A 274 4.91 5.66 7.25
CA ILE A 274 5.59 4.63 6.46
C ILE A 274 5.11 3.27 6.94
N TYR A 275 4.54 2.52 6.02
CA TYR A 275 4.17 1.13 6.17
C TYR A 275 5.26 0.27 5.55
N GLY A 276 5.96 -0.50 6.37
CA GLY A 276 6.94 -1.48 5.94
C GLY A 276 6.39 -2.90 6.09
N PHE A 277 6.89 -3.82 5.27
CA PHE A 277 6.54 -5.23 5.35
C PHE A 277 7.73 -6.14 5.02
N THR A 278 7.74 -7.32 5.62
CA THR A 278 8.60 -8.46 5.26
C THR A 278 7.74 -9.69 5.17
N VAL A 279 7.83 -10.38 4.03
CA VAL A 279 7.11 -11.63 3.76
C VAL A 279 8.07 -12.80 3.83
N ASP A 280 7.71 -13.79 4.60
CA ASP A 280 8.39 -15.07 4.70
C ASP A 280 7.41 -16.20 4.44
N ASP A 281 7.58 -16.87 3.31
CA ASP A 281 6.83 -18.10 2.98
C ASP A 281 7.72 -19.02 2.14
N PRO A 282 8.48 -19.92 2.77
CA PRO A 282 9.37 -20.83 2.07
C PRO A 282 8.64 -21.92 1.28
N SER A 283 7.32 -22.03 1.42
CA SER A 283 6.50 -22.91 0.55
C SER A 283 6.14 -22.26 -0.78
N VAL A 284 6.32 -20.94 -0.91
CA VAL A 284 5.96 -20.16 -2.09
C VAL A 284 7.17 -19.50 -2.74
N PHE A 285 8.06 -18.93 -1.96
CA PHE A 285 9.20 -18.14 -2.43
C PHE A 285 10.53 -18.73 -2.02
N THR A 286 11.55 -18.56 -2.87
CA THR A 286 12.90 -19.07 -2.62
C THR A 286 13.66 -18.26 -1.55
N ALA A 287 13.18 -17.06 -1.19
CA ALA A 287 13.73 -16.21 -0.15
C ALA A 287 12.66 -15.26 0.41
N GLN A 288 12.93 -14.65 1.56
CA GLN A 288 12.15 -13.53 2.09
C GLN A 288 12.27 -12.30 1.21
N PHE A 289 11.23 -11.46 1.22
CA PHE A 289 11.30 -10.14 0.60
C PHE A 289 10.66 -9.07 1.49
N SER A 290 11.13 -7.84 1.32
CA SER A 290 10.65 -6.71 2.11
C SER A 290 10.37 -5.51 1.23
N GLY A 291 9.49 -4.64 1.70
CA GLY A 291 9.15 -3.41 0.99
C GLY A 291 8.53 -2.37 1.92
N GLU A 292 8.30 -1.19 1.37
CA GLU A 292 7.68 -0.08 2.09
C GLU A 292 6.75 0.72 1.17
N TYR A 293 5.69 1.26 1.77
CA TYR A 293 4.78 2.21 1.16
C TYR A 293 4.62 3.46 2.03
N PRO A 294 4.52 4.65 1.44
CA PRO A 294 4.07 5.83 2.14
C PRO A 294 2.55 5.85 2.19
N LEU A 295 1.99 6.23 3.34
CA LEU A 295 0.58 6.52 3.55
C LEU A 295 0.45 8.00 3.85
N SER A 296 -0.46 8.70 3.20
CA SER A 296 -0.68 10.13 3.39
C SER A 296 -1.89 10.36 4.29
N ARG A 297 -1.74 11.22 5.31
CA ARG A 297 -2.86 11.61 6.17
C ARG A 297 -3.88 12.40 5.37
N ILE A 298 -5.15 12.14 5.64
CA ILE A 298 -6.26 12.93 5.17
C ILE A 298 -7.15 13.33 6.35
N ASP A 299 -7.82 14.49 6.23
CA ASP A 299 -8.75 14.99 7.24
C ASP A 299 -10.22 14.70 6.87
N GLU A 300 -10.42 13.99 5.76
CA GLU A 300 -11.72 13.57 5.28
C GLU A 300 -12.21 12.32 6.04
N SER A 301 -13.53 12.18 6.13
CA SER A 301 -14.14 10.96 6.67
C SER A 301 -14.12 9.85 5.64
N MET A 302 -13.99 8.62 6.11
CA MET A 302 -14.21 7.44 5.27
C MET A 302 -15.70 7.33 4.91
N TYR A 303 -15.97 6.90 3.68
CA TYR A 303 -17.33 6.61 3.24
C TYR A 303 -17.72 5.17 3.54
N GLU A 304 -19.02 4.92 3.60
CA GLU A 304 -19.54 3.57 3.65
C GLU A 304 -19.28 2.87 2.31
N TYR A 305 -18.66 1.71 2.37
CA TYR A 305 -18.58 0.78 1.23
C TYR A 305 -19.66 -0.28 1.41
N ALA A 306 -20.82 -0.05 0.79
CA ALA A 306 -21.98 -0.93 0.90
C ALA A 306 -21.82 -2.19 0.04
N CYS A 307 -20.94 -3.08 0.45
CA CYS A 307 -20.68 -4.34 -0.24
C CYS A 307 -21.81 -5.34 0.02
N HIS A 308 -22.32 -5.95 -1.05
CA HIS A 308 -23.24 -7.07 -0.94
C HIS A 308 -22.77 -8.24 -1.80
N GLU A 309 -22.98 -9.49 -1.32
CA GLU A 309 -22.71 -10.67 -2.11
C GLU A 309 -23.57 -10.70 -3.38
N GLY A 310 -22.94 -11.03 -4.50
CA GLY A 310 -23.62 -11.15 -5.80
C GLY A 310 -23.69 -9.85 -6.61
N ASN A 311 -23.01 -8.83 -6.17
CA ASN A 311 -22.88 -7.56 -6.91
C ASN A 311 -21.90 -7.70 -8.07
#